data_a8e8bc13c411a592a57213eca4c09edd
#
_entry.id   a8e8bc13c411a592a57213eca4c09edd
#
_cell.length_a   1.000
_cell.length_b   1.000
_cell.length_c   1.000
_cell.angle_alpha   90.00
_cell.angle_beta   90.00
_cell.angle_gamma   90.00
#
_symmetry.space_group_name_H-M   'P 1'
#
loop_
_entity.id
_entity.type
_entity.pdbx_description
1 polymer ?
#
loop_
_entity_poly.entity_id
_entity_poly.type
_entity_poly.pdbx_seq_one_letter_code
_entity_poly.pdbx_strand_id
1 'polypeptide(L)'
;VEMVTESGMAGLQDVKSVLVVGLGISGMAAAGRLLREGMRVTVNDISEADPIRAVAADLSSRGARSVLGHHEPSLLAEVDLVVVSPGVPSRLPLLQEAEARGITVWSEVELAWRFARGPVVAVTGTNGKTTTVSMIAWICGQAGRPAVAAGNIGHPFITAVEEAGPGDILVVEVSSFQLTFTHEFRPAVAVLLNIAEDHFDWHTDMEEYVKAKSRIWMNQGDGDVVVCNLDDPLCAREAAGAPSRVLYFSCRPDPLAALRLSGGRIIYHLVPGPEGALEPREVMRAEDLTLPGEHNLENAMAAAGAAISLGIESRVVGEALASFRGLSHRLQFVAEVGGVSFYNDSKATNPHAALRALSAFPGPLVVILGGRNKGLSFTELAATLRERGRMGNVRAVYLIGEAAQEILAALEGAGEELNVQVLPGLEEVFARLPDVVEAGDVVLFSPACASFDRYDDYKHRGRHFQDMVEAYREGGEASG
;
A
#
# COMPACT_ATOMS: atom_id res chain seq x y z
N VAL A 1 -19.37 8.79 17.01
CA VAL A 1 -18.24 9.68 16.67
C VAL A 1 -18.81 11.07 16.50
N GLU A 2 -18.63 11.92 17.50
CA GLU A 2 -18.96 13.35 17.34
C GLU A 2 -18.04 13.93 16.27
N MET A 3 -18.62 14.59 15.29
CA MET A 3 -17.89 15.20 14.18
C MET A 3 -17.06 16.37 14.71
N VAL A 4 -15.73 16.28 14.57
CA VAL A 4 -14.82 17.41 14.77
C VAL A 4 -15.00 18.35 13.58
N THR A 5 -15.88 19.33 13.72
CA THR A 5 -16.29 20.25 12.63
C THR A 5 -15.68 21.66 12.73
N GLU A 6 -14.55 21.85 13.44
CA GLU A 6 -13.89 23.17 13.51
C GLU A 6 -12.37 23.17 13.33
N SER A 7 -11.81 22.34 12.46
CA SER A 7 -10.36 22.28 12.25
C SER A 7 -9.86 22.67 10.84
N GLY A 8 -10.65 23.34 10.05
CA GLY A 8 -10.15 23.90 8.79
C GLY A 8 -9.12 25.00 9.04
N MET A 9 -7.81 24.70 8.89
CA MET A 9 -6.65 25.60 9.06
C MET A 9 -6.09 25.78 10.49
N ALA A 10 -6.38 24.91 11.45
CA ALA A 10 -5.69 24.97 12.75
C ALA A 10 -4.16 24.91 12.55
N GLY A 11 -3.44 25.88 13.13
CA GLY A 11 -1.98 26.02 13.02
C GLY A 11 -1.45 26.64 11.71
N LEU A 12 -2.33 27.00 10.74
CA LEU A 12 -1.92 27.73 9.52
C LEU A 12 -2.27 29.22 9.57
N GLN A 13 -2.99 29.68 10.59
CA GLN A 13 -3.50 31.07 10.68
C GLN A 13 -2.39 32.12 10.69
N ASP A 14 -1.23 31.79 11.28
CA ASP A 14 -0.08 32.68 11.37
C ASP A 14 1.00 32.40 10.32
N VAL A 15 0.82 31.33 9.50
CA VAL A 15 1.78 30.91 8.47
C VAL A 15 1.55 31.74 7.20
N LYS A 16 2.58 32.49 6.80
CA LYS A 16 2.55 33.33 5.59
C LYS A 16 3.49 32.84 4.50
N SER A 17 4.58 32.18 4.90
CA SER A 17 5.65 31.74 4.01
C SER A 17 5.99 30.27 4.25
N VAL A 18 5.91 29.47 3.20
CA VAL A 18 6.13 28.02 3.28
C VAL A 18 7.22 27.60 2.29
N LEU A 19 8.16 26.79 2.79
CA LEU A 19 9.12 26.06 1.96
C LEU A 19 8.64 24.63 1.74
N VAL A 20 8.39 24.25 0.50
CA VAL A 20 8.07 22.87 0.13
C VAL A 20 9.33 22.18 -0.41
N VAL A 21 9.78 21.11 0.25
CA VAL A 21 10.99 20.36 -0.10
C VAL A 21 10.62 19.02 -0.73
N GLY A 22 11.11 18.81 -1.97
CA GLY A 22 10.76 17.67 -2.82
C GLY A 22 9.56 17.95 -3.70
N LEU A 23 9.74 17.89 -5.03
CA LEU A 23 8.72 18.19 -6.05
C LEU A 23 8.19 16.92 -6.75
N GLY A 24 8.14 15.80 -6.03
CA GLY A 24 7.35 14.65 -6.44
C GLY A 24 5.85 14.96 -6.40
N ILE A 25 5.02 13.94 -6.70
CA ILE A 25 3.56 14.08 -6.81
C ILE A 25 2.96 14.76 -5.56
N SER A 26 3.36 14.35 -4.36
CA SER A 26 2.86 14.91 -3.09
C SER A 26 3.30 16.35 -2.87
N GLY A 27 4.57 16.68 -3.14
CA GLY A 27 5.09 18.04 -2.95
C GLY A 27 4.48 19.04 -3.94
N MET A 28 4.29 18.63 -5.20
CA MET A 28 3.59 19.43 -6.20
C MET A 28 2.15 19.74 -5.75
N ALA A 29 1.42 18.71 -5.28
CA ALA A 29 0.04 18.87 -4.82
C ALA A 29 -0.04 19.78 -3.58
N ALA A 30 0.86 19.62 -2.60
CA ALA A 30 0.96 20.45 -1.42
C ALA A 30 1.26 21.93 -1.77
N ALA A 31 2.27 22.17 -2.63
CA ALA A 31 2.60 23.53 -3.09
C ALA A 31 1.41 24.17 -3.81
N GLY A 32 0.74 23.42 -4.68
CA GLY A 32 -0.46 23.88 -5.38
C GLY A 32 -1.59 24.28 -4.44
N ARG A 33 -1.82 23.51 -3.37
CA ARG A 33 -2.80 23.85 -2.33
C ARG A 33 -2.43 25.12 -1.58
N LEU A 34 -1.21 25.24 -1.09
CA LEU A 34 -0.73 26.39 -0.33
C LEU A 34 -0.80 27.70 -1.13
N LEU A 35 -0.51 27.65 -2.44
CA LEU A 35 -0.68 28.79 -3.34
C LEU A 35 -2.14 29.24 -3.44
N ARG A 36 -3.08 28.29 -3.51
CA ARG A 36 -4.53 28.62 -3.50
C ARG A 36 -5.01 29.24 -2.20
N GLU A 37 -4.36 28.91 -1.08
CA GLU A 37 -4.62 29.56 0.22
C GLU A 37 -3.97 30.97 0.33
N GLY A 38 -3.28 31.43 -0.71
CA GLY A 38 -2.67 32.76 -0.75
C GLY A 38 -1.34 32.88 -0.02
N MET A 39 -0.70 31.76 0.31
CA MET A 39 0.61 31.73 0.99
C MET A 39 1.76 32.02 0.02
N ARG A 40 2.83 32.61 0.53
CA ARG A 40 4.10 32.72 -0.20
C ARG A 40 4.78 31.36 -0.20
N VAL A 41 4.87 30.71 -1.36
CA VAL A 41 5.44 29.37 -1.48
C VAL A 41 6.78 29.41 -2.18
N THR A 42 7.81 28.86 -1.53
CA THR A 42 9.07 28.50 -2.17
C THR A 42 9.10 26.99 -2.35
N VAL A 43 9.39 26.52 -3.56
CA VAL A 43 9.53 25.09 -3.86
C VAL A 43 10.99 24.77 -4.13
N ASN A 44 11.47 23.64 -3.58
CA ASN A 44 12.84 23.24 -3.66
C ASN A 44 12.97 21.74 -3.95
N ASP A 45 13.86 21.38 -4.87
CA ASP A 45 14.24 20.00 -5.16
C ASP A 45 15.73 19.93 -5.50
N ILE A 46 16.38 18.82 -5.12
CA ILE A 46 17.78 18.55 -5.49
C ILE A 46 17.91 18.20 -6.98
N SER A 47 16.87 17.65 -7.57
CA SER A 47 16.83 17.24 -8.96
C SER A 47 16.55 18.42 -9.88
N GLU A 48 17.28 18.46 -10.98
CA GLU A 48 17.05 19.38 -12.09
C GLU A 48 16.57 18.66 -13.37
N ALA A 49 16.13 17.40 -13.25
CA ALA A 49 15.62 16.62 -14.38
C ALA A 49 14.38 17.29 -15.01
N ASP A 50 14.19 17.10 -16.32
CA ASP A 50 13.12 17.76 -17.08
C ASP A 50 11.73 17.65 -16.46
N PRO A 51 11.30 16.50 -15.86
CA PRO A 51 10.00 16.42 -15.21
C PRO A 51 9.88 17.36 -14.00
N ILE A 52 10.95 17.50 -13.20
CA ILE A 52 10.99 18.39 -12.03
C ILE A 52 11.03 19.86 -12.46
N ARG A 53 11.80 20.19 -13.50
CA ARG A 53 11.82 21.54 -14.10
C ARG A 53 10.43 21.94 -14.63
N ALA A 54 9.70 21.02 -15.25
CA ALA A 54 8.35 21.28 -15.74
C ALA A 54 7.38 21.57 -14.59
N VAL A 55 7.42 20.78 -13.51
CA VAL A 55 6.62 21.02 -12.29
C VAL A 55 6.97 22.37 -11.65
N ALA A 56 8.26 22.66 -11.52
CA ALA A 56 8.73 23.94 -10.96
C ALA A 56 8.28 25.14 -11.81
N ALA A 57 8.31 25.03 -13.14
CA ALA A 57 7.83 26.06 -14.05
C ALA A 57 6.32 26.29 -13.93
N ASP A 58 5.50 25.23 -13.85
CA ASP A 58 4.06 25.35 -13.60
C ASP A 58 3.78 26.08 -12.30
N LEU A 59 4.38 25.62 -11.19
CA LEU A 59 4.21 26.26 -9.88
C LEU A 59 4.68 27.73 -9.88
N SER A 60 5.77 28.05 -10.60
CA SER A 60 6.25 29.42 -10.74
C SER A 60 5.28 30.30 -11.51
N SER A 61 4.63 29.78 -12.56
CA SER A 61 3.58 30.50 -13.29
C SER A 61 2.38 30.87 -12.41
N ARG A 62 2.20 30.12 -11.31
CA ARG A 62 1.13 30.29 -10.30
C ARG A 62 1.59 31.10 -9.08
N GLY A 63 2.82 31.62 -9.09
CA GLY A 63 3.35 32.51 -8.06
C GLY A 63 4.34 31.90 -7.07
N ALA A 64 4.76 30.64 -7.24
CA ALA A 64 5.80 30.06 -6.40
C ALA A 64 7.20 30.56 -6.82
N ARG A 65 8.09 30.70 -5.84
CA ARG A 65 9.54 30.81 -6.09
C ARG A 65 10.13 29.42 -6.21
N SER A 66 10.83 29.09 -7.29
CA SER A 66 11.47 27.79 -7.49
C SER A 66 12.98 27.86 -7.30
N VAL A 67 13.54 26.87 -6.58
CA VAL A 67 14.99 26.69 -6.37
C VAL A 67 15.31 25.21 -6.56
N LEU A 68 16.08 24.88 -7.59
CA LEU A 68 16.44 23.51 -7.96
C LEU A 68 17.95 23.30 -7.87
N GLY A 69 18.38 22.04 -7.78
CA GLY A 69 19.78 21.61 -7.84
C GLY A 69 20.52 21.62 -6.51
N HIS A 70 19.99 22.26 -5.47
CA HIS A 70 20.67 22.37 -4.16
C HIS A 70 19.68 22.59 -3.02
N HIS A 71 20.16 22.27 -1.80
CA HIS A 71 19.43 22.51 -0.54
C HIS A 71 20.29 23.41 0.37
N GLU A 72 20.11 24.72 0.27
CA GLU A 72 20.89 25.67 1.07
C GLU A 72 20.11 26.19 2.28
N PRO A 73 20.78 26.40 3.45
CA PRO A 73 20.16 26.99 4.63
C PRO A 73 19.60 28.40 4.41
N SER A 74 20.03 29.09 3.37
CA SER A 74 19.49 30.39 2.94
C SER A 74 18.00 30.32 2.53
N LEU A 75 17.52 29.14 2.12
CA LEU A 75 16.12 28.88 1.83
C LEU A 75 15.20 29.04 3.03
N LEU A 76 15.72 28.94 4.25
CA LEU A 76 14.99 29.09 5.51
C LEU A 76 14.81 30.57 5.96
N ALA A 77 15.36 31.51 5.19
CA ALA A 77 15.15 32.93 5.48
C ALA A 77 13.68 33.30 5.28
N GLU A 78 13.06 33.88 6.30
CA GLU A 78 11.63 34.31 6.28
C GLU A 78 10.64 33.17 6.00
N VAL A 79 10.96 31.92 6.39
CA VAL A 79 10.07 30.75 6.28
C VAL A 79 9.41 30.49 7.64
N ASP A 80 8.10 30.41 7.65
CA ASP A 80 7.33 30.09 8.86
C ASP A 80 7.12 28.57 9.03
N LEU A 81 7.08 27.83 7.90
CA LEU A 81 6.79 26.39 7.86
C LEU A 81 7.55 25.72 6.73
N VAL A 82 8.12 24.55 7.00
CA VAL A 82 8.63 23.62 5.98
C VAL A 82 7.65 22.48 5.78
N VAL A 83 7.29 22.18 4.53
CA VAL A 83 6.52 20.97 4.17
C VAL A 83 7.40 20.03 3.37
N VAL A 84 7.53 18.78 3.81
CA VAL A 84 8.45 17.80 3.23
C VAL A 84 7.70 16.67 2.53
N SER A 85 8.15 16.34 1.31
CA SER A 85 7.67 15.18 0.55
C SER A 85 8.23 13.86 1.09
N PRO A 86 7.51 12.72 0.96
CA PRO A 86 7.92 11.43 1.52
C PRO A 86 9.30 10.92 1.07
N GLY A 87 9.76 11.29 -0.13
CA GLY A 87 11.06 10.87 -0.67
C GLY A 87 12.26 11.64 -0.14
N VAL A 88 12.05 12.67 0.67
CA VAL A 88 13.13 13.51 1.21
C VAL A 88 13.66 12.88 2.50
N PRO A 89 14.98 12.60 2.62
CA PRO A 89 15.55 12.02 3.84
C PRO A 89 15.35 12.92 5.07
N SER A 90 14.93 12.34 6.20
CA SER A 90 14.73 13.07 7.47
C SER A 90 15.99 13.78 7.96
N ARG A 91 17.16 13.24 7.63
CA ARG A 91 18.48 13.77 8.01
C ARG A 91 19.04 14.78 7.03
N LEU A 92 18.24 15.29 6.11
CA LEU A 92 18.67 16.38 5.24
C LEU A 92 19.13 17.56 6.09
N PRO A 93 20.37 18.09 5.92
CA PRO A 93 20.89 19.20 6.72
C PRO A 93 19.96 20.42 6.76
N LEU A 94 19.23 20.67 5.67
CA LEU A 94 18.24 21.74 5.60
C LEU A 94 17.11 21.56 6.62
N LEU A 95 16.61 20.32 6.84
CA LEU A 95 15.54 20.03 7.81
C LEU A 95 16.06 20.14 9.24
N GLN A 96 17.28 19.65 9.51
CA GLN A 96 17.92 19.79 10.82
C GLN A 96 18.16 21.27 11.19
N GLU A 97 18.58 22.08 10.21
CA GLU A 97 18.74 23.51 10.40
C GLU A 97 17.39 24.22 10.63
N ALA A 98 16.32 23.80 9.95
CA ALA A 98 14.98 24.32 10.19
C ALA A 98 14.55 24.08 11.65
N GLU A 99 14.69 22.83 12.13
CA GLU A 99 14.40 22.47 13.52
C GLU A 99 15.27 23.25 14.52
N ALA A 100 16.57 23.40 14.25
CA ALA A 100 17.49 24.17 15.09
C ALA A 100 17.11 25.66 15.18
N ARG A 101 16.47 26.21 14.15
CA ARG A 101 15.92 27.58 14.15
C ARG A 101 14.52 27.70 14.73
N GLY A 102 13.93 26.55 15.17
CA GLY A 102 12.55 26.52 15.67
C GLY A 102 11.49 26.65 14.57
N ILE A 103 11.86 26.42 13.29
CA ILE A 103 10.91 26.37 12.19
C ILE A 103 10.26 24.99 12.16
N THR A 104 8.96 24.94 12.21
CA THR A 104 8.19 23.68 12.19
C THR A 104 8.35 22.98 10.84
N VAL A 105 8.55 21.65 10.88
CA VAL A 105 8.62 20.79 9.70
C VAL A 105 7.42 19.85 9.71
N TRP A 106 6.58 19.89 8.67
CA TRP A 106 5.43 19.01 8.49
C TRP A 106 5.61 18.06 7.32
N SER A 107 5.08 16.86 7.44
CA SER A 107 4.84 16.01 6.27
C SER A 107 3.62 16.50 5.49
N GLU A 108 3.50 16.06 4.25
CA GLU A 108 2.30 16.30 3.44
C GLU A 108 1.04 15.72 4.13
N VAL A 109 1.18 14.63 4.90
CA VAL A 109 0.07 14.02 5.65
C VAL A 109 -0.43 14.95 6.76
N GLU A 110 0.47 15.59 7.51
CA GLU A 110 0.10 16.58 8.52
C GLU A 110 -0.62 17.77 7.88
N LEU A 111 -0.08 18.29 6.78
CA LEU A 111 -0.69 19.40 6.05
C LEU A 111 -2.09 19.03 5.52
N ALA A 112 -2.22 17.87 4.87
CA ALA A 112 -3.47 17.41 4.29
C ALA A 112 -4.56 17.19 5.34
N TRP A 113 -4.19 16.58 6.46
CA TRP A 113 -5.12 16.33 7.57
C TRP A 113 -5.76 17.61 8.10
N ARG A 114 -5.02 18.72 8.13
CA ARG A 114 -5.57 20.02 8.59
C ARG A 114 -6.67 20.58 7.69
N PHE A 115 -6.75 20.12 6.46
CA PHE A 115 -7.83 20.46 5.53
C PHE A 115 -8.93 19.40 5.45
N ALA A 116 -8.78 18.25 6.11
CA ALA A 116 -9.77 17.17 6.08
C ALA A 116 -11.10 17.61 6.74
N ARG A 117 -12.21 17.28 6.09
CA ARG A 117 -13.58 17.63 6.54
C ARG A 117 -14.40 16.40 6.95
N GLY A 118 -13.81 15.22 6.85
CA GLY A 118 -14.43 13.95 7.21
C GLY A 118 -13.50 13.09 8.05
N PRO A 119 -13.98 11.96 8.54
CA PRO A 119 -13.17 11.05 9.35
C PRO A 119 -12.01 10.48 8.54
N VAL A 120 -10.83 10.45 9.14
CA VAL A 120 -9.63 9.87 8.55
C VAL A 120 -9.38 8.49 9.15
N VAL A 121 -9.20 7.50 8.28
CA VAL A 121 -8.68 6.17 8.61
C VAL A 121 -7.27 6.09 8.09
N ALA A 122 -6.28 6.01 8.96
CA ALA A 122 -4.88 5.93 8.58
C ALA A 122 -4.37 4.49 8.71
N VAL A 123 -3.68 4.00 7.68
CA VAL A 123 -3.14 2.63 7.64
C VAL A 123 -1.63 2.66 7.47
N THR A 124 -0.91 2.05 8.41
CA THR A 124 0.54 1.85 8.32
C THR A 124 0.92 0.39 8.58
N GLY A 125 2.17 0.06 8.36
CA GLY A 125 2.75 -1.27 8.50
C GLY A 125 3.92 -1.42 7.52
N THR A 126 4.65 -2.50 7.60
CA THR A 126 5.67 -2.82 6.58
C THR A 126 4.98 -3.30 5.31
N ASN A 127 4.03 -4.21 5.42
CA ASN A 127 3.33 -4.84 4.29
C ASN A 127 1.81 -4.70 4.42
N GLY A 128 1.08 -4.89 3.30
CA GLY A 128 -0.38 -4.96 3.29
C GLY A 128 -1.12 -3.63 3.22
N LYS A 129 -0.46 -2.50 3.45
CA LYS A 129 -1.05 -1.15 3.52
C LYS A 129 -2.04 -0.84 2.39
N THR A 130 -1.58 -0.92 1.15
CA THR A 130 -2.40 -0.57 -0.04
C THR A 130 -3.63 -1.47 -0.16
N THR A 131 -3.46 -2.77 0.10
CA THR A 131 -4.57 -3.75 0.06
C THR A 131 -5.60 -3.41 1.12
N THR A 132 -5.16 -3.16 2.36
CA THR A 132 -6.04 -2.81 3.48
C THR A 132 -6.78 -1.48 3.26
N VAL A 133 -6.08 -0.43 2.79
CA VAL A 133 -6.69 0.85 2.41
C VAL A 133 -7.80 0.65 1.37
N SER A 134 -7.54 -0.17 0.36
CA SER A 134 -8.51 -0.42 -0.70
C SER A 134 -9.69 -1.28 -0.23
N MET A 135 -9.44 -2.28 0.64
CA MET A 135 -10.52 -3.05 1.27
C MET A 135 -11.43 -2.15 2.13
N ILE A 136 -10.85 -1.25 2.95
CA ILE A 136 -11.62 -0.31 3.78
C ILE A 136 -12.47 0.60 2.89
N ALA A 137 -11.87 1.21 1.86
CA ALA A 137 -12.61 2.08 0.95
C ALA A 137 -13.72 1.34 0.22
N TRP A 138 -13.47 0.08 -0.20
CA TRP A 138 -14.47 -0.80 -0.80
C TRP A 138 -15.62 -1.09 0.15
N ILE A 139 -15.34 -1.50 1.39
CA ILE A 139 -16.35 -1.77 2.42
C ILE A 139 -17.22 -0.54 2.64
N CYS A 140 -16.60 0.65 2.80
CA CYS A 140 -17.33 1.90 2.98
C CYS A 140 -18.26 2.17 1.80
N GLY A 141 -17.79 2.00 0.56
CA GLY A 141 -18.58 2.16 -0.65
C GLY A 141 -19.78 1.20 -0.70
N GLN A 142 -19.58 -0.09 -0.39
CA GLN A 142 -20.65 -1.08 -0.33
C GLN A 142 -21.67 -0.78 0.80
N ALA A 143 -21.23 -0.14 1.87
CA ALA A 143 -22.10 0.33 2.96
C ALA A 143 -22.83 1.66 2.64
N GLY A 144 -22.70 2.19 1.42
CA GLY A 144 -23.29 3.47 1.01
C GLY A 144 -22.65 4.69 1.67
N ARG A 145 -21.43 4.56 2.17
CA ARG A 145 -20.64 5.64 2.77
C ARG A 145 -19.49 6.02 1.84
N PRO A 146 -19.53 7.19 1.20
CA PRO A 146 -18.46 7.63 0.30
C PRO A 146 -17.10 7.61 1.00
N ALA A 147 -16.09 7.05 0.32
CA ALA A 147 -14.74 6.96 0.84
C ALA A 147 -13.71 7.16 -0.28
N VAL A 148 -12.64 7.89 0.01
CA VAL A 148 -11.55 8.17 -0.92
C VAL A 148 -10.27 7.51 -0.38
N ALA A 149 -9.67 6.63 -1.18
CA ALA A 149 -8.37 6.01 -0.89
C ALA A 149 -7.24 6.91 -1.35
N ALA A 150 -6.29 7.23 -0.48
CA ALA A 150 -5.24 8.20 -0.75
C ALA A 150 -3.92 7.90 0.00
N GLY A 151 -2.96 8.81 -0.13
CA GLY A 151 -1.67 8.78 0.54
C GLY A 151 -0.57 8.13 -0.31
N ASN A 152 0.24 7.30 0.28
CA ASN A 152 1.40 6.66 -0.38
C ASN A 152 1.03 5.59 -1.43
N ILE A 153 -0.10 5.76 -2.10
CA ILE A 153 -0.63 4.88 -3.15
C ILE A 153 -0.63 5.54 -4.55
N GLY A 154 0.01 6.71 -4.69
CA GLY A 154 0.05 7.45 -5.95
C GLY A 154 -1.10 8.45 -6.14
N HIS A 155 -1.99 8.58 -5.16
CA HIS A 155 -3.02 9.62 -5.04
C HIS A 155 -2.74 10.43 -3.77
N PRO A 156 -2.15 11.63 -3.84
CA PRO A 156 -1.75 12.41 -2.67
C PRO A 156 -2.92 12.68 -1.72
N PHE A 157 -2.66 12.63 -0.43
CA PHE A 157 -3.71 12.86 0.57
C PHE A 157 -4.31 14.27 0.46
N ILE A 158 -3.49 15.28 0.18
CA ILE A 158 -3.96 16.65 -0.02
C ILE A 158 -4.92 16.78 -1.22
N THR A 159 -4.70 16.01 -2.29
CA THR A 159 -5.60 15.98 -3.46
C THR A 159 -6.92 15.31 -3.09
N ALA A 160 -6.87 14.18 -2.38
CA ALA A 160 -8.07 13.47 -1.93
C ALA A 160 -8.95 14.35 -1.00
N VAL A 161 -8.33 15.17 -0.15
CA VAL A 161 -9.05 16.13 0.70
C VAL A 161 -9.80 17.18 -0.13
N GLU A 162 -9.25 17.58 -1.27
CA GLU A 162 -9.91 18.53 -2.17
C GLU A 162 -11.09 17.92 -2.93
N GLU A 163 -10.99 16.64 -3.26
CA GLU A 163 -12.03 15.89 -3.99
C GLU A 163 -13.17 15.43 -3.08
N ALA A 164 -12.86 15.17 -1.80
CA ALA A 164 -13.81 14.63 -0.84
C ALA A 164 -14.86 15.68 -0.44
N GLY A 165 -16.11 15.25 -0.39
CA GLY A 165 -17.21 16.00 0.18
C GLY A 165 -17.16 16.07 1.72
N PRO A 166 -17.91 16.97 2.33
CA PRO A 166 -18.03 17.02 3.78
C PRO A 166 -18.59 15.70 4.33
N GLY A 167 -17.84 15.07 5.24
CA GLY A 167 -18.22 13.80 5.86
C GLY A 167 -17.79 12.54 5.11
N ASP A 168 -17.21 12.65 3.91
CA ASP A 168 -16.61 11.53 3.20
C ASP A 168 -15.44 10.95 4.01
N ILE A 169 -15.29 9.63 4.00
CA ILE A 169 -14.24 8.94 4.72
C ILE A 169 -12.95 8.99 3.90
N LEU A 170 -11.88 9.48 4.53
CA LEU A 170 -10.56 9.55 3.92
C LEU A 170 -9.74 8.36 4.42
N VAL A 171 -9.46 7.37 3.54
CA VAL A 171 -8.70 6.17 3.89
C VAL A 171 -7.27 6.33 3.37
N VAL A 172 -6.32 6.55 4.27
CA VAL A 172 -4.99 7.04 3.93
C VAL A 172 -3.91 6.03 4.22
N GLU A 173 -3.16 5.63 3.18
CA GLU A 173 -1.90 4.90 3.36
C GLU A 173 -0.82 5.85 3.85
N VAL A 174 -0.19 5.54 4.99
CA VAL A 174 0.86 6.37 5.58
C VAL A 174 2.13 5.56 5.80
N SER A 175 3.25 6.06 5.26
CA SER A 175 4.58 5.50 5.48
C SER A 175 5.19 5.99 6.80
N SER A 176 6.24 5.28 7.29
CA SER A 176 7.02 5.73 8.45
C SER A 176 7.65 7.12 8.22
N PHE A 177 8.09 7.39 6.99
CA PHE A 177 8.67 8.67 6.60
C PHE A 177 7.70 9.84 6.78
N GLN A 178 6.46 9.65 6.34
CA GLN A 178 5.40 10.65 6.49
C GLN A 178 5.02 10.86 7.96
N LEU A 179 4.99 9.78 8.76
CA LEU A 179 4.67 9.85 10.19
C LEU A 179 5.75 10.56 11.01
N THR A 180 7.02 10.53 10.59
CA THR A 180 8.12 11.21 11.29
C THR A 180 7.87 12.70 11.49
N PHE A 181 7.25 13.36 10.51
CA PHE A 181 6.96 14.80 10.53
C PHE A 181 5.47 15.11 10.74
N THR A 182 4.76 14.28 11.51
CA THR A 182 3.42 14.59 12.02
C THR A 182 3.51 15.21 13.40
N HIS A 183 2.62 16.15 13.73
CA HIS A 183 2.58 16.88 15.00
C HIS A 183 1.21 16.74 15.68
N GLU A 184 0.13 17.10 14.99
CA GLU A 184 -1.22 17.01 15.50
C GLU A 184 -2.09 16.02 14.73
N PHE A 185 -1.53 15.35 13.73
CA PHE A 185 -2.23 14.34 12.94
C PHE A 185 -2.95 13.36 13.85
N ARG A 186 -4.29 13.30 13.72
CA ARG A 186 -5.18 12.50 14.55
C ARG A 186 -6.23 11.80 13.69
N PRO A 187 -5.95 10.57 13.22
CA PRO A 187 -6.96 9.79 12.54
C PRO A 187 -8.01 9.27 13.53
N ALA A 188 -9.28 9.22 13.12
CA ALA A 188 -10.36 8.60 13.91
C ALA A 188 -10.13 7.08 14.10
N VAL A 189 -9.52 6.45 13.10
CA VAL A 189 -9.08 5.04 13.17
C VAL A 189 -7.65 4.94 12.68
N ALA A 190 -6.74 4.44 13.51
CA ALA A 190 -5.37 4.10 13.15
C ALA A 190 -5.23 2.59 12.99
N VAL A 191 -4.60 2.12 11.91
CA VAL A 191 -4.39 0.70 11.64
C VAL A 191 -2.90 0.40 11.55
N LEU A 192 -2.40 -0.54 12.37
CA LEU A 192 -1.05 -1.06 12.31
C LEU A 192 -1.08 -2.55 11.96
N LEU A 193 -0.56 -2.90 10.75
CA LEU A 193 -0.68 -4.24 10.19
C LEU A 193 0.42 -5.19 10.66
N ASN A 194 1.67 -4.77 10.53
CA ASN A 194 2.84 -5.56 10.84
C ASN A 194 4.10 -4.70 10.88
N ILE A 195 5.14 -5.18 11.55
CA ILE A 195 6.45 -4.55 11.60
C ILE A 195 7.51 -5.61 11.29
N ALA A 196 8.23 -5.43 10.19
CA ALA A 196 9.36 -6.26 9.77
C ALA A 196 10.52 -5.37 9.33
N GLU A 197 11.72 -5.91 9.24
CA GLU A 197 12.90 -5.19 8.79
C GLU A 197 12.67 -4.61 7.39
N ASP A 198 12.78 -3.28 7.29
CA ASP A 198 12.65 -2.53 6.05
C ASP A 198 13.19 -1.10 6.25
N HIS A 199 13.61 -0.46 5.16
CA HIS A 199 13.98 0.97 5.14
C HIS A 199 15.12 1.38 6.10
N PHE A 200 16.14 0.53 6.31
CA PHE A 200 17.33 0.88 7.09
C PHE A 200 18.30 1.82 6.36
N ASP A 201 18.03 2.11 5.10
CA ASP A 201 18.61 3.21 4.35
C ASP A 201 18.11 4.59 4.81
N TRP A 202 16.95 4.63 5.47
CA TRP A 202 16.29 5.85 5.96
C TRP A 202 16.25 5.95 7.49
N HIS A 203 15.92 4.87 8.20
CA HIS A 203 15.95 4.77 9.67
C HIS A 203 17.28 4.20 10.15
N THR A 204 17.76 4.63 11.32
CA THR A 204 19.02 4.13 11.91
C THR A 204 18.92 2.67 12.33
N ASP A 205 17.78 2.30 12.86
CA ASP A 205 17.53 1.01 13.46
C ASP A 205 16.02 0.69 13.52
N MET A 206 15.71 -0.50 14.00
CA MET A 206 14.34 -0.98 14.15
C MET A 206 13.55 -0.14 15.16
N GLU A 207 14.19 0.38 16.20
CA GLU A 207 13.50 1.15 17.25
C GLU A 207 13.00 2.49 16.70
N GLU A 208 13.82 3.20 15.90
CA GLU A 208 13.41 4.41 15.21
C GLU A 208 12.25 4.15 14.24
N TYR A 209 12.34 3.04 13.46
CA TYR A 209 11.30 2.64 12.53
C TYR A 209 9.95 2.35 13.22
N VAL A 210 9.99 1.60 14.33
CA VAL A 210 8.82 1.29 15.15
C VAL A 210 8.22 2.56 15.74
N LYS A 211 9.04 3.41 16.35
CA LYS A 211 8.59 4.70 16.91
C LYS A 211 7.96 5.60 15.86
N ALA A 212 8.55 5.65 14.65
CA ALA A 212 7.97 6.44 13.56
C ALA A 212 6.56 5.95 13.20
N LYS A 213 6.32 4.62 13.12
CA LYS A 213 4.99 4.07 12.85
C LYS A 213 4.00 4.30 13.99
N SER A 214 4.43 4.19 15.24
CA SER A 214 3.58 4.38 16.42
C SER A 214 3.06 5.82 16.57
N ARG A 215 3.67 6.80 15.87
CA ARG A 215 3.15 8.17 15.80
C ARG A 215 1.75 8.28 15.19
N ILE A 216 1.29 7.25 14.47
CA ILE A 216 -0.03 7.24 13.82
C ILE A 216 -1.19 7.44 14.81
N TRP A 217 -1.03 7.05 16.08
CA TRP A 217 -2.03 7.23 17.14
C TRP A 217 -1.63 8.23 18.23
N MET A 218 -0.50 8.91 18.08
CA MET A 218 0.10 9.76 19.12
C MET A 218 -0.87 10.80 19.68
N ASN A 219 -1.75 11.35 18.85
CA ASN A 219 -2.70 12.40 19.21
C ASN A 219 -4.14 11.87 19.36
N GLN A 220 -4.37 10.56 19.29
CA GLN A 220 -5.70 9.97 19.49
C GLN A 220 -6.17 10.15 20.95
N GLY A 221 -7.47 10.02 21.17
CA GLY A 221 -8.12 10.09 22.48
C GLY A 221 -9.30 9.14 22.57
N ASP A 222 -10.13 9.27 23.61
CA ASP A 222 -11.18 8.30 24.00
C ASP A 222 -12.18 7.97 22.89
N GLY A 223 -12.41 8.86 21.93
CA GLY A 223 -13.33 8.63 20.80
C GLY A 223 -12.71 7.91 19.61
N ASP A 224 -11.40 7.74 19.60
CA ASP A 224 -10.65 7.15 18.48
C ASP A 224 -10.35 5.67 18.72
N VAL A 225 -9.90 4.96 17.67
CA VAL A 225 -9.62 3.52 17.75
C VAL A 225 -8.30 3.19 17.06
N VAL A 226 -7.49 2.35 17.71
CA VAL A 226 -6.37 1.64 17.08
C VAL A 226 -6.83 0.24 16.69
N VAL A 227 -6.63 -0.17 15.46
CA VAL A 227 -6.78 -1.54 14.98
C VAL A 227 -5.39 -2.13 14.78
N CYS A 228 -5.06 -3.21 15.49
CA CYS A 228 -3.70 -3.71 15.57
C CYS A 228 -3.62 -5.23 15.47
N ASN A 229 -2.60 -5.72 14.76
CA ASN A 229 -2.28 -7.14 14.67
C ASN A 229 -1.72 -7.66 15.99
N LEU A 230 -2.43 -8.59 16.64
CA LEU A 230 -1.99 -9.24 17.86
C LEU A 230 -0.94 -10.34 17.60
N ASP A 231 -0.94 -10.92 16.39
CA ASP A 231 -0.02 -11.99 16.01
C ASP A 231 1.40 -11.46 15.73
N ASP A 232 1.56 -10.15 15.56
CA ASP A 232 2.85 -9.46 15.48
C ASP A 232 3.26 -8.89 16.84
N PRO A 233 4.30 -9.45 17.50
CA PRO A 233 4.70 -9.05 18.85
C PRO A 233 5.13 -7.58 18.98
N LEU A 234 5.73 -7.00 17.91
CA LEU A 234 6.12 -5.59 17.92
C LEU A 234 4.89 -4.68 17.84
N CYS A 235 3.94 -5.03 16.98
CA CYS A 235 2.67 -4.32 16.89
C CYS A 235 1.90 -4.36 18.21
N ALA A 236 1.74 -5.54 18.80
CA ALA A 236 1.03 -5.73 20.07
C ALA A 236 1.67 -4.95 21.22
N ARG A 237 3.00 -4.96 21.31
CA ARG A 237 3.77 -4.21 22.32
C ARG A 237 3.53 -2.70 22.19
N GLU A 238 3.64 -2.16 21.01
CA GLU A 238 3.49 -0.71 20.78
C GLU A 238 2.04 -0.26 21.01
N ALA A 239 1.07 -1.03 20.50
CA ALA A 239 -0.35 -0.69 20.65
C ALA A 239 -0.84 -0.73 22.11
N ALA A 240 -0.18 -1.51 22.99
CA ALA A 240 -0.51 -1.51 24.42
C ALA A 240 -0.32 -0.15 25.10
N GLY A 241 0.51 0.74 24.53
CA GLY A 241 0.72 2.12 24.97
C GLY A 241 -0.12 3.17 24.27
N ALA A 242 -1.04 2.80 23.38
CA ALA A 242 -1.87 3.74 22.66
C ALA A 242 -2.84 4.50 23.59
N PRO A 243 -3.06 5.81 23.36
CA PRO A 243 -3.93 6.61 24.23
C PRO A 243 -5.42 6.39 23.98
N SER A 244 -5.78 5.69 22.91
CA SER A 244 -7.15 5.39 22.50
C SER A 244 -7.48 3.90 22.69
N ARG A 245 -8.73 3.51 22.44
CA ARG A 245 -9.17 2.12 22.52
C ARG A 245 -8.46 1.26 21.46
N VAL A 246 -7.83 0.15 21.89
CA VAL A 246 -7.22 -0.82 20.98
C VAL A 246 -8.18 -1.96 20.65
N LEU A 247 -8.38 -2.21 19.37
CA LEU A 247 -9.07 -3.34 18.80
C LEU A 247 -8.03 -4.26 18.16
N TYR A 248 -7.71 -5.36 18.82
CA TYR A 248 -6.79 -6.35 18.27
C TYR A 248 -7.50 -7.29 17.30
N PHE A 249 -6.78 -7.68 16.25
CA PHE A 249 -7.17 -8.80 15.38
C PHE A 249 -6.09 -9.90 15.40
N SER A 250 -6.49 -11.16 15.17
CA SER A 250 -5.60 -12.31 15.14
C SER A 250 -6.12 -13.40 14.21
N CYS A 251 -5.23 -14.01 13.41
CA CYS A 251 -5.50 -15.23 12.66
C CYS A 251 -5.60 -16.47 13.57
N ARG A 252 -5.42 -16.31 14.87
CA ARG A 252 -5.50 -17.36 15.90
C ARG A 252 -6.70 -17.13 16.81
N PRO A 253 -7.16 -18.17 17.52
CA PRO A 253 -8.29 -18.05 18.46
C PRO A 253 -7.85 -17.42 19.79
N ASP A 254 -7.29 -16.19 19.75
CA ASP A 254 -6.85 -15.47 20.93
C ASP A 254 -8.01 -14.70 21.57
N PRO A 255 -8.26 -14.83 22.89
CA PRO A 255 -9.35 -14.14 23.59
C PRO A 255 -9.15 -12.62 23.69
N LEU A 256 -7.93 -12.11 23.57
CA LEU A 256 -7.65 -10.66 23.54
C LEU A 256 -8.03 -10.02 22.20
N ALA A 257 -8.11 -10.82 21.14
CA ALA A 257 -8.49 -10.32 19.83
C ALA A 257 -10.01 -10.14 19.73
N ALA A 258 -10.45 -8.91 19.48
CA ALA A 258 -11.84 -8.59 19.19
C ALA A 258 -12.28 -9.17 17.82
N LEU A 259 -11.37 -9.21 16.87
CA LEU A 259 -11.54 -9.92 15.59
C LEU A 259 -10.59 -11.11 15.56
N ARG A 260 -11.12 -12.32 15.41
CA ARG A 260 -10.29 -13.54 15.39
C ARG A 260 -10.81 -14.59 14.43
N LEU A 261 -9.90 -15.40 13.93
CA LEU A 261 -10.22 -16.59 13.18
C LEU A 261 -10.60 -17.72 14.16
N SER A 262 -11.79 -18.30 13.99
CA SER A 262 -12.26 -19.42 14.78
C SER A 262 -13.09 -20.37 13.92
N GLY A 263 -12.69 -21.63 13.80
CA GLY A 263 -13.40 -22.62 13.01
C GLY A 263 -13.57 -22.22 11.53
N GLY A 264 -12.59 -21.59 10.92
CA GLY A 264 -12.65 -21.12 9.53
C GLY A 264 -13.51 -19.86 9.32
N ARG A 265 -13.91 -19.18 10.39
CA ARG A 265 -14.76 -17.98 10.34
C ARG A 265 -14.08 -16.80 11.02
N ILE A 266 -14.21 -15.63 10.46
CA ILE A 266 -13.85 -14.36 11.11
C ILE A 266 -14.99 -13.98 12.04
N ILE A 267 -14.73 -13.96 13.35
CA ILE A 267 -15.69 -13.66 14.41
C ILE A 267 -15.31 -12.33 15.05
N TYR A 268 -16.29 -11.45 15.17
CA TYR A 268 -16.17 -10.21 15.93
C TYR A 268 -16.82 -10.34 17.30
N HIS A 269 -16.03 -10.08 18.35
CA HIS A 269 -16.50 -9.95 19.72
C HIS A 269 -16.44 -8.49 20.13
N LEU A 270 -17.58 -7.92 20.47
CA LEU A 270 -17.56 -6.68 21.24
C LEU A 270 -16.91 -6.98 22.60
N VAL A 271 -15.80 -6.34 22.90
CA VAL A 271 -15.23 -6.39 24.25
C VAL A 271 -16.28 -5.80 25.18
N PRO A 272 -16.74 -6.52 26.22
CA PRO A 272 -17.84 -6.06 27.06
C PRO A 272 -17.52 -4.73 27.70
N GLY A 273 -18.39 -3.76 27.53
CA GLY A 273 -18.55 -2.72 28.53
C GLY A 273 -19.14 -3.32 29.83
N PRO A 274 -19.27 -2.54 30.90
CA PRO A 274 -19.70 -3.04 32.24
C PRO A 274 -21.05 -3.79 32.27
N GLU A 275 -21.83 -3.80 31.19
CA GLU A 275 -23.22 -4.30 31.13
C GLU A 275 -23.43 -5.66 30.45
N GLY A 276 -22.41 -6.48 30.28
CA GLY A 276 -22.58 -7.89 29.89
C GLY A 276 -21.90 -8.29 28.57
N ALA A 277 -21.62 -9.59 28.45
CA ALA A 277 -21.04 -10.20 27.25
C ALA A 277 -22.05 -10.13 26.09
N LEU A 278 -21.68 -9.46 25.01
CA LEU A 278 -22.45 -9.52 23.77
C LEU A 278 -22.07 -10.80 23.01
N GLU A 279 -23.07 -11.45 22.42
CA GLU A 279 -22.85 -12.63 21.59
C GLU A 279 -21.88 -12.34 20.44
N PRO A 280 -20.96 -13.28 20.15
CA PRO A 280 -20.04 -13.16 19.01
C PRO A 280 -20.82 -13.01 17.72
N ARG A 281 -20.38 -12.12 16.84
CA ARG A 281 -20.98 -11.93 15.52
C ARG A 281 -20.04 -12.49 14.46
N GLU A 282 -20.56 -13.34 13.60
CA GLU A 282 -19.83 -13.74 12.40
C GLU A 282 -19.70 -12.54 11.45
N VAL A 283 -18.50 -12.33 10.93
CA VAL A 283 -18.24 -11.35 9.86
C VAL A 283 -18.34 -12.07 8.52
N MET A 284 -17.53 -13.12 8.32
CA MET A 284 -17.55 -13.95 7.10
C MET A 284 -16.83 -15.28 7.34
N ARG A 285 -16.96 -16.22 6.39
CA ARG A 285 -16.10 -17.40 6.33
C ARG A 285 -14.76 -17.01 5.68
N ALA A 286 -13.65 -17.53 6.17
CA ALA A 286 -12.35 -17.22 5.61
C ALA A 286 -12.19 -17.71 4.15
N GLU A 287 -12.85 -18.82 3.79
CA GLU A 287 -12.89 -19.38 2.44
C GLU A 287 -13.61 -18.52 1.40
N ASP A 288 -14.51 -17.60 1.86
CA ASP A 288 -15.21 -16.66 0.97
C ASP A 288 -14.32 -15.47 0.56
N LEU A 289 -13.15 -15.30 1.18
CA LEU A 289 -12.19 -14.28 0.77
C LEU A 289 -11.53 -14.67 -0.56
N THR A 290 -11.74 -13.86 -1.58
CA THR A 290 -11.24 -14.14 -2.94
C THR A 290 -9.74 -13.99 -3.10
N LEU A 291 -9.06 -13.27 -2.19
CA LEU A 291 -7.63 -13.07 -2.19
C LEU A 291 -6.93 -14.21 -1.43
N PRO A 292 -6.02 -14.94 -2.08
CA PRO A 292 -5.31 -16.05 -1.43
C PRO A 292 -4.26 -15.55 -0.43
N GLY A 293 -3.93 -16.41 0.54
CA GLY A 293 -2.84 -16.23 1.50
C GLY A 293 -3.28 -15.65 2.84
N GLU A 294 -2.60 -16.11 3.90
CA GLU A 294 -2.86 -15.70 5.29
C GLU A 294 -2.69 -14.19 5.50
N HIS A 295 -1.70 -13.59 4.84
CA HIS A 295 -1.49 -12.13 4.87
C HIS A 295 -2.68 -11.32 4.33
N ASN A 296 -3.46 -11.88 3.38
CA ASN A 296 -4.68 -11.22 2.91
C ASN A 296 -5.84 -11.42 3.88
N LEU A 297 -5.86 -12.51 4.62
CA LEU A 297 -6.80 -12.71 5.73
C LEU A 297 -6.51 -11.69 6.86
N GLU A 298 -5.24 -11.46 7.21
CA GLU A 298 -4.85 -10.40 8.14
C GLU A 298 -5.28 -9.01 7.64
N ASN A 299 -5.03 -8.69 6.36
CA ASN A 299 -5.47 -7.44 5.75
C ASN A 299 -7.00 -7.28 5.80
N ALA A 300 -7.75 -8.36 5.54
CA ALA A 300 -9.21 -8.36 5.60
C ALA A 300 -9.72 -8.14 7.03
N MET A 301 -9.11 -8.78 8.03
CA MET A 301 -9.45 -8.56 9.45
C MET A 301 -9.11 -7.14 9.91
N ALA A 302 -7.97 -6.59 9.49
CA ALA A 302 -7.63 -5.20 9.76
C ALA A 302 -8.65 -4.23 9.14
N ALA A 303 -9.04 -4.48 7.88
CA ALA A 303 -10.06 -3.69 7.19
C ALA A 303 -11.44 -3.82 7.85
N ALA A 304 -11.81 -5.03 8.28
CA ALA A 304 -13.05 -5.27 9.02
C ALA A 304 -13.05 -4.50 10.35
N GLY A 305 -11.95 -4.54 11.11
CA GLY A 305 -11.80 -3.80 12.35
C GLY A 305 -11.97 -2.29 12.17
N ALA A 306 -11.35 -1.74 11.13
CA ALA A 306 -11.49 -0.33 10.81
C ALA A 306 -12.92 0.04 10.41
N ALA A 307 -13.56 -0.74 9.55
CA ALA A 307 -14.93 -0.49 9.08
C ALA A 307 -15.95 -0.61 10.22
N ILE A 308 -15.83 -1.63 11.08
CA ILE A 308 -16.68 -1.81 12.27
C ILE A 308 -16.49 -0.65 13.24
N SER A 309 -15.25 -0.15 13.41
CA SER A 309 -14.97 1.02 14.26
C SER A 309 -15.62 2.30 13.73
N LEU A 310 -15.85 2.39 12.43
CA LEU A 310 -16.64 3.46 11.82
C LEU A 310 -18.16 3.27 11.96
N GLY A 311 -18.61 2.18 12.57
CA GLY A 311 -20.03 1.87 12.78
C GLY A 311 -20.69 1.11 11.64
N ILE A 312 -19.93 0.50 10.73
CA ILE A 312 -20.48 -0.38 9.67
C ILE A 312 -20.80 -1.75 10.28
N GLU A 313 -21.99 -2.27 10.00
CA GLU A 313 -22.42 -3.58 10.51
C GLU A 313 -21.53 -4.73 10.01
N SER A 314 -21.18 -5.67 10.90
CA SER A 314 -20.29 -6.80 10.60
C SER A 314 -20.75 -7.63 9.40
N ARG A 315 -22.07 -7.81 9.20
CA ARG A 315 -22.63 -8.51 8.03
C ARG A 315 -22.31 -7.79 6.72
N VAL A 316 -22.49 -6.47 6.67
CA VAL A 316 -22.18 -5.65 5.49
C VAL A 316 -20.67 -5.70 5.20
N VAL A 317 -19.82 -5.67 6.24
CA VAL A 317 -18.37 -5.82 6.13
C VAL A 317 -18.02 -7.16 5.49
N GLY A 318 -18.63 -8.26 5.94
CA GLY A 318 -18.36 -9.60 5.41
C GLY A 318 -18.79 -9.74 3.95
N GLU A 319 -19.99 -9.29 3.59
CA GLU A 319 -20.50 -9.29 2.21
C GLU A 319 -19.58 -8.46 1.27
N ALA A 320 -19.11 -7.31 1.74
CA ALA A 320 -18.20 -6.47 0.98
C ALA A 320 -16.83 -7.14 0.77
N LEU A 321 -16.25 -7.74 1.82
CA LEU A 321 -14.97 -8.45 1.72
C LEU A 321 -15.04 -9.66 0.79
N ALA A 322 -16.12 -10.44 0.83
CA ALA A 322 -16.34 -11.57 -0.06
C ALA A 322 -16.46 -11.14 -1.53
N SER A 323 -16.92 -9.92 -1.79
CA SER A 323 -17.02 -9.35 -3.15
C SER A 323 -15.76 -8.60 -3.61
N PHE A 324 -14.77 -8.38 -2.73
CA PHE A 324 -13.55 -7.66 -3.05
C PHE A 324 -12.62 -8.49 -3.93
N ARG A 325 -12.40 -8.09 -5.17
CA ARG A 325 -11.60 -8.81 -6.18
C ARG A 325 -10.12 -8.44 -6.18
N GLY A 326 -9.66 -7.71 -5.17
CA GLY A 326 -8.28 -7.25 -5.08
C GLY A 326 -8.03 -5.95 -5.85
N LEU A 327 -6.75 -5.59 -5.89
CA LEU A 327 -6.27 -4.44 -6.62
C LEU A 327 -5.85 -4.86 -8.03
N SER A 328 -6.17 -4.03 -9.02
CA SER A 328 -5.67 -4.24 -10.38
C SER A 328 -4.15 -4.44 -10.35
N HIS A 329 -3.70 -5.50 -11.00
CA HIS A 329 -2.27 -5.83 -11.16
C HIS A 329 -1.51 -6.19 -9.86
N ARG A 330 -2.20 -6.53 -8.76
CA ARG A 330 -1.59 -7.02 -7.52
C ARG A 330 -2.28 -8.30 -7.07
N LEU A 331 -1.70 -9.46 -7.37
CA LEU A 331 -2.31 -10.78 -7.18
C LEU A 331 -3.78 -10.81 -7.56
N GLN A 332 -4.11 -10.03 -8.60
CA GLN A 332 -5.48 -9.86 -9.09
C GLN A 332 -5.93 -11.15 -9.77
N PHE A 333 -6.97 -11.79 -9.23
CA PHE A 333 -7.66 -12.83 -9.97
C PHE A 333 -8.28 -12.23 -11.24
N VAL A 334 -7.97 -12.80 -12.39
CA VAL A 334 -8.47 -12.33 -13.71
C VAL A 334 -9.65 -13.18 -14.15
N ALA A 335 -9.42 -14.49 -14.27
CA ALA A 335 -10.44 -15.45 -14.67
C ALA A 335 -10.02 -16.89 -14.29
N GLU A 336 -11.00 -17.80 -14.34
CA GLU A 336 -10.76 -19.23 -14.40
C GLU A 336 -11.19 -19.74 -15.78
N VAL A 337 -10.31 -20.45 -16.47
CA VAL A 337 -10.56 -21.00 -17.81
C VAL A 337 -10.17 -22.47 -17.83
N GLY A 338 -11.11 -23.37 -18.11
CA GLY A 338 -10.86 -24.80 -18.10
C GLY A 338 -10.37 -25.35 -16.75
N GLY A 339 -10.77 -24.73 -15.65
CA GLY A 339 -10.30 -25.08 -14.30
C GLY A 339 -8.92 -24.55 -13.94
N VAL A 340 -8.30 -23.72 -14.78
CA VAL A 340 -7.02 -23.04 -14.55
C VAL A 340 -7.28 -21.59 -14.11
N SER A 341 -6.71 -21.19 -12.98
CA SER A 341 -6.88 -19.83 -12.44
C SER A 341 -5.77 -18.90 -12.88
N PHE A 342 -6.10 -17.73 -13.37
CA PHE A 342 -5.16 -16.73 -13.87
C PHE A 342 -5.03 -15.55 -12.90
N TYR A 343 -3.80 -15.23 -12.47
CA TYR A 343 -3.51 -14.13 -11.56
C TYR A 343 -2.53 -13.13 -12.15
N ASN A 344 -2.92 -11.86 -12.11
CA ASN A 344 -2.14 -10.71 -12.57
C ASN A 344 -1.47 -10.02 -11.39
N ASP A 345 -0.16 -10.12 -11.32
CA ASP A 345 0.68 -9.43 -10.34
C ASP A 345 1.72 -8.54 -11.03
N SER A 346 1.33 -7.88 -12.11
CA SER A 346 2.23 -7.01 -12.91
C SER A 346 2.89 -5.90 -12.07
N LYS A 347 2.34 -5.56 -10.90
CA LYS A 347 2.94 -4.61 -9.95
C LYS A 347 4.15 -5.17 -9.21
N ALA A 348 4.42 -6.47 -9.25
CA ALA A 348 5.65 -7.08 -8.74
C ALA A 348 6.84 -6.71 -9.62
N THR A 349 7.44 -5.54 -9.36
CA THR A 349 8.53 -4.96 -10.15
C THR A 349 9.91 -5.21 -9.53
N ASN A 350 10.00 -6.16 -8.60
CA ASN A 350 11.24 -6.63 -7.97
C ASN A 350 11.12 -8.09 -7.54
N PRO A 351 12.26 -8.82 -7.36
CA PRO A 351 12.27 -10.24 -6.99
C PRO A 351 11.57 -10.57 -5.67
N HIS A 352 11.68 -9.70 -4.67
CA HIS A 352 11.04 -9.90 -3.37
C HIS A 352 9.50 -9.86 -3.44
N ALA A 353 8.93 -9.03 -4.31
CA ALA A 353 7.49 -9.02 -4.55
C ALA A 353 7.02 -10.34 -5.19
N ALA A 354 7.78 -10.85 -6.18
CA ALA A 354 7.47 -12.13 -6.81
C ALA A 354 7.59 -13.32 -5.84
N LEU A 355 8.55 -13.30 -4.92
CA LEU A 355 8.66 -14.30 -3.85
C LEU A 355 7.39 -14.36 -2.98
N ARG A 356 6.85 -13.22 -2.59
CA ARG A 356 5.58 -13.17 -1.86
C ARG A 356 4.40 -13.68 -2.68
N ALA A 357 4.37 -13.34 -3.98
CA ALA A 357 3.34 -13.85 -4.87
C ALA A 357 3.40 -15.38 -4.98
N LEU A 358 4.59 -15.97 -5.11
CA LEU A 358 4.78 -17.41 -5.11
C LEU A 358 4.28 -18.08 -3.82
N SER A 359 4.54 -17.46 -2.67
CA SER A 359 4.12 -18.02 -1.36
C SER A 359 2.61 -18.02 -1.15
N ALA A 360 1.86 -17.22 -1.89
CA ALA A 360 0.41 -17.17 -1.81
C ALA A 360 -0.30 -18.41 -2.38
N PHE A 361 0.40 -19.25 -3.16
CA PHE A 361 -0.17 -20.40 -3.84
C PHE A 361 0.57 -21.69 -3.46
N PRO A 362 -0.09 -22.63 -2.76
CA PRO A 362 0.54 -23.89 -2.38
C PRO A 362 0.64 -24.90 -3.53
N GLY A 363 -0.24 -24.81 -4.53
CA GLY A 363 -0.40 -25.78 -5.60
C GLY A 363 0.50 -25.56 -6.81
N PRO A 364 0.33 -26.36 -7.85
CA PRO A 364 1.14 -26.25 -9.06
C PRO A 364 0.95 -24.91 -9.78
N LEU A 365 2.08 -24.30 -10.18
CA LEU A 365 2.14 -23.00 -10.81
C LEU A 365 2.75 -23.07 -12.21
N VAL A 366 2.22 -22.27 -13.13
CA VAL A 366 2.97 -21.75 -14.27
C VAL A 366 3.32 -20.30 -13.95
N VAL A 367 4.61 -19.99 -13.87
CA VAL A 367 5.11 -18.68 -13.45
C VAL A 367 5.65 -17.92 -14.65
N ILE A 368 5.22 -16.65 -14.82
CA ILE A 368 5.70 -15.76 -15.88
C ILE A 368 6.51 -14.65 -15.24
N LEU A 369 7.81 -14.57 -15.58
CA LEU A 369 8.78 -13.62 -15.03
C LEU A 369 9.43 -12.81 -16.16
N GLY A 370 9.94 -11.61 -15.81
CA GLY A 370 10.78 -10.82 -16.68
C GLY A 370 10.31 -9.40 -16.93
N GLY A 371 11.12 -8.68 -17.69
CA GLY A 371 11.03 -7.24 -17.89
C GLY A 371 12.42 -6.63 -17.76
N ARG A 372 12.55 -5.37 -17.30
CA ARG A 372 13.82 -4.69 -17.08
C ARG A 372 14.28 -4.83 -15.61
N ASN A 373 15.46 -5.43 -15.38
CA ASN A 373 16.09 -5.45 -14.07
C ASN A 373 16.59 -4.06 -13.68
N LYS A 374 16.52 -3.75 -12.38
CA LYS A 374 17.05 -2.52 -11.77
C LYS A 374 18.35 -2.77 -10.99
N GLY A 375 19.13 -3.78 -11.37
CA GLY A 375 20.35 -4.19 -10.67
C GLY A 375 20.10 -5.04 -9.42
N LEU A 376 18.94 -5.69 -9.32
CA LEU A 376 18.57 -6.56 -8.20
C LEU A 376 18.97 -8.01 -8.48
N SER A 377 19.34 -8.74 -7.42
CA SER A 377 19.70 -10.16 -7.51
C SER A 377 18.45 -11.05 -7.59
N PHE A 378 18.49 -12.07 -8.46
CA PHE A 378 17.46 -13.09 -8.58
C PHE A 378 17.79 -14.38 -7.80
N THR A 379 18.88 -14.43 -7.03
CA THR A 379 19.39 -15.63 -6.37
C THR A 379 18.35 -16.28 -5.46
N GLU A 380 17.67 -15.53 -4.62
CA GLU A 380 16.67 -16.06 -3.69
C GLU A 380 15.41 -16.53 -4.44
N LEU A 381 14.95 -15.77 -5.42
CA LEU A 381 13.82 -16.15 -6.29
C LEU A 381 14.11 -17.46 -7.03
N ALA A 382 15.31 -17.58 -7.59
CA ALA A 382 15.74 -18.80 -8.28
C ALA A 382 15.85 -20.01 -7.33
N ALA A 383 16.34 -19.80 -6.10
CA ALA A 383 16.40 -20.87 -5.08
C ALA A 383 14.99 -21.37 -4.73
N THR A 384 14.05 -20.46 -4.50
CA THR A 384 12.64 -20.79 -4.19
C THR A 384 11.96 -21.53 -5.35
N LEU A 385 12.16 -21.09 -6.58
CA LEU A 385 11.60 -21.77 -7.77
C LEU A 385 12.15 -23.18 -7.93
N ARG A 386 13.46 -23.39 -7.72
CA ARG A 386 14.09 -24.71 -7.74
C ARG A 386 13.53 -25.65 -6.67
N GLU A 387 13.38 -25.15 -5.45
CA GLU A 387 12.81 -25.94 -4.35
C GLU A 387 11.36 -26.35 -4.66
N ARG A 388 10.55 -25.42 -5.13
CA ARG A 388 9.16 -25.70 -5.52
C ARG A 388 9.06 -26.62 -6.74
N GLY A 389 9.99 -26.53 -7.70
CA GLY A 389 10.08 -27.44 -8.83
C GLY A 389 10.34 -28.88 -8.38
N ARG A 390 11.27 -29.10 -7.44
CA ARG A 390 11.53 -30.41 -6.82
C ARG A 390 10.31 -31.00 -6.12
N MET A 391 9.47 -30.17 -5.55
CA MET A 391 8.22 -30.58 -4.91
C MET A 391 7.08 -30.83 -5.90
N GLY A 392 7.28 -30.59 -7.20
CA GLY A 392 6.24 -30.68 -8.22
C GLY A 392 5.22 -29.52 -8.18
N ASN A 393 5.53 -28.44 -7.46
CA ASN A 393 4.65 -27.29 -7.27
C ASN A 393 4.87 -26.18 -8.32
N VAL A 394 5.73 -26.39 -9.32
CA VAL A 394 5.93 -25.51 -10.49
C VAL A 394 5.98 -26.36 -11.74
N ARG A 395 5.04 -26.16 -12.65
CA ARG A 395 4.96 -26.87 -13.92
C ARG A 395 5.91 -26.30 -14.96
N ALA A 396 5.93 -24.96 -15.04
CA ALA A 396 6.82 -24.24 -15.95
C ALA A 396 7.15 -22.83 -15.42
N VAL A 397 8.30 -22.32 -15.85
CA VAL A 397 8.71 -20.93 -15.69
C VAL A 397 8.95 -20.33 -17.07
N TYR A 398 8.17 -19.35 -17.45
CA TYR A 398 8.33 -18.60 -18.68
C TYR A 398 9.02 -17.28 -18.43
N LEU A 399 10.11 -17.04 -19.14
CA LEU A 399 10.94 -15.85 -19.02
C LEU A 399 10.78 -14.97 -20.24
N ILE A 400 10.41 -13.69 -20.03
CA ILE A 400 10.18 -12.72 -21.09
C ILE A 400 10.97 -11.42 -20.84
N GLY A 401 11.15 -10.60 -21.89
CA GLY A 401 11.76 -9.27 -21.76
C GLY A 401 13.29 -9.25 -21.55
N GLU A 402 13.84 -8.09 -21.23
CA GLU A 402 15.29 -7.85 -21.20
C GLU A 402 16.03 -8.72 -20.15
N ALA A 403 15.44 -8.93 -18.97
CA ALA A 403 16.06 -9.67 -17.87
C ALA A 403 15.96 -11.21 -18.02
N ALA A 404 15.33 -11.72 -19.08
CA ALA A 404 15.08 -13.16 -19.24
C ALA A 404 16.34 -14.01 -19.14
N GLN A 405 17.44 -13.60 -19.79
CA GLN A 405 18.71 -14.32 -19.76
C GLN A 405 19.40 -14.26 -18.38
N GLU A 406 19.27 -13.14 -17.68
CA GLU A 406 19.81 -12.97 -16.33
C GLU A 406 19.08 -13.88 -15.32
N ILE A 407 17.74 -13.95 -15.41
CA ILE A 407 16.94 -14.86 -14.59
C ILE A 407 17.26 -16.33 -14.94
N LEU A 408 17.42 -16.66 -16.23
CA LEU A 408 17.82 -17.99 -16.67
C LEU A 408 19.17 -18.39 -16.06
N ALA A 409 20.17 -17.51 -16.12
CA ALA A 409 21.48 -17.74 -15.52
C ALA A 409 21.40 -17.95 -14.00
N ALA A 410 20.54 -17.23 -13.30
CA ALA A 410 20.29 -17.45 -11.87
C ALA A 410 19.63 -18.81 -11.59
N LEU A 411 18.85 -19.33 -12.53
CA LEU A 411 18.23 -20.65 -12.48
C LEU A 411 19.16 -21.78 -12.95
N GLU A 412 20.33 -21.49 -13.53
CA GLU A 412 21.30 -22.50 -13.92
C GLU A 412 21.66 -23.40 -12.73
N GLY A 413 21.65 -24.73 -12.97
CA GLY A 413 21.77 -25.77 -11.92
C GLY A 413 20.44 -26.27 -11.35
N ALA A 414 19.29 -25.79 -11.88
CA ALA A 414 17.98 -26.34 -11.54
C ALA A 414 17.77 -27.80 -12.02
N GLY A 415 18.64 -28.28 -12.91
CA GLY A 415 18.55 -29.63 -13.48
C GLY A 415 17.33 -29.82 -14.39
N GLU A 416 17.00 -31.09 -14.66
CA GLU A 416 15.79 -31.50 -15.41
C GLU A 416 14.49 -31.26 -14.61
N GLU A 417 14.59 -30.73 -13.39
CA GLU A 417 13.48 -30.60 -12.42
C GLU A 417 12.56 -29.41 -12.69
N LEU A 418 12.97 -28.45 -13.53
CA LEU A 418 12.22 -27.24 -13.79
C LEU A 418 12.11 -26.94 -15.29
N ASN A 419 10.91 -26.97 -15.85
CA ASN A 419 10.67 -26.57 -17.24
C ASN A 419 10.79 -25.05 -17.38
N VAL A 420 11.98 -24.56 -17.79
CA VAL A 420 12.25 -23.13 -17.98
C VAL A 420 12.39 -22.83 -19.47
N GLN A 421 11.64 -21.84 -19.97
CA GLN A 421 11.70 -21.41 -21.36
C GLN A 421 11.80 -19.90 -21.46
N VAL A 422 12.71 -19.40 -22.29
CA VAL A 422 12.78 -17.99 -22.69
C VAL A 422 11.92 -17.78 -23.93
N LEU A 423 10.95 -16.88 -23.83
CA LEU A 423 9.97 -16.62 -24.89
C LEU A 423 9.96 -15.13 -25.29
N PRO A 424 9.57 -14.81 -26.54
CA PRO A 424 9.53 -13.43 -27.01
C PRO A 424 8.58 -12.52 -26.21
N GLY A 425 7.39 -13.00 -25.83
CA GLY A 425 6.38 -12.19 -25.16
C GLY A 425 5.25 -13.00 -24.55
N LEU A 426 4.19 -12.32 -24.12
CA LEU A 426 3.01 -12.95 -23.53
C LEU A 426 2.27 -13.81 -24.56
N GLU A 427 2.23 -13.41 -25.82
CA GLU A 427 1.55 -14.12 -26.90
C GLU A 427 2.10 -15.55 -27.03
N GLU A 428 3.42 -15.71 -27.02
CA GLU A 428 4.07 -17.01 -27.11
C GLU A 428 3.92 -17.83 -25.81
N VAL A 429 3.85 -17.16 -24.66
CA VAL A 429 3.51 -17.82 -23.40
C VAL A 429 2.11 -18.44 -23.49
N PHE A 430 1.11 -17.66 -23.86
CA PHE A 430 -0.27 -18.14 -23.97
C PHE A 430 -0.45 -19.25 -25.01
N ALA A 431 0.31 -19.20 -26.11
CA ALA A 431 0.32 -20.27 -27.12
C ALA A 431 0.86 -21.62 -26.58
N ARG A 432 1.66 -21.60 -25.47
CA ARG A 432 2.22 -22.81 -24.85
C ARG A 432 1.39 -23.35 -23.68
N LEU A 433 0.49 -22.53 -23.11
CA LEU A 433 -0.29 -22.94 -21.94
C LEU A 433 -1.09 -24.23 -22.16
N PRO A 434 -1.79 -24.45 -23.29
CA PRO A 434 -2.59 -25.67 -23.50
C PRO A 434 -1.81 -26.98 -23.35
N ASP A 435 -0.50 -26.96 -23.62
CA ASP A 435 0.37 -28.14 -23.56
C ASP A 435 0.91 -28.40 -22.13
N VAL A 436 0.71 -27.46 -21.18
CA VAL A 436 1.40 -27.48 -19.88
C VAL A 436 0.44 -27.44 -18.71
N VAL A 437 -0.67 -26.70 -18.81
CA VAL A 437 -1.60 -26.51 -17.69
C VAL A 437 -2.61 -27.64 -17.58
N GLU A 438 -2.99 -27.95 -16.34
CA GLU A 438 -4.07 -28.89 -16.00
C GLU A 438 -5.10 -28.18 -15.10
N ALA A 439 -6.33 -28.74 -15.05
CA ALA A 439 -7.35 -28.22 -14.14
C ALA A 439 -6.84 -28.24 -12.68
N GLY A 440 -6.99 -27.13 -11.98
CA GLY A 440 -6.46 -26.90 -10.62
C GLY A 440 -5.13 -26.14 -10.60
N ASP A 441 -4.50 -25.91 -11.75
CA ASP A 441 -3.27 -25.11 -11.83
C ASP A 441 -3.54 -23.60 -11.73
N VAL A 442 -2.51 -22.86 -11.38
CA VAL A 442 -2.51 -21.39 -11.36
C VAL A 442 -1.48 -20.85 -12.34
N VAL A 443 -1.89 -19.98 -13.25
CA VAL A 443 -1.00 -19.16 -14.07
C VAL A 443 -0.77 -17.84 -13.36
N LEU A 444 0.45 -17.65 -12.86
CA LEU A 444 0.86 -16.49 -12.09
C LEU A 444 1.77 -15.58 -12.93
N PHE A 445 1.26 -14.40 -13.30
CA PHE A 445 2.06 -13.34 -13.92
C PHE A 445 2.61 -12.43 -12.84
N SER A 446 3.83 -12.69 -12.34
CA SER A 446 4.52 -11.90 -11.32
C SER A 446 5.94 -11.56 -11.77
N PRO A 447 6.11 -10.53 -12.59
CA PRO A 447 7.30 -10.33 -13.44
C PRO A 447 8.64 -10.19 -12.70
N ALA A 448 8.69 -9.82 -11.43
CA ALA A 448 9.89 -9.55 -10.66
C ALA A 448 10.77 -8.38 -11.18
N CYS A 449 10.34 -7.73 -12.26
CA CYS A 449 11.09 -6.71 -13.01
C CYS A 449 10.22 -5.51 -13.35
N ALA A 450 10.85 -4.35 -13.59
CA ALA A 450 10.16 -3.20 -14.16
C ALA A 450 9.63 -3.50 -15.57
N SER A 451 8.64 -2.74 -16.03
CA SER A 451 7.94 -2.95 -17.31
C SER A 451 8.49 -2.12 -18.48
N PHE A 452 9.45 -1.23 -18.21
CA PHE A 452 9.90 -0.19 -19.15
C PHE A 452 10.72 -0.68 -20.35
N ASP A 453 10.89 -2.00 -20.49
CA ASP A 453 11.48 -2.63 -21.68
C ASP A 453 10.50 -2.72 -22.86
N ARG A 454 9.19 -2.86 -22.57
CA ARG A 454 8.14 -3.08 -23.60
C ARG A 454 6.86 -2.30 -23.35
N TYR A 455 6.67 -1.73 -22.16
CA TYR A 455 5.43 -1.07 -21.75
C TYR A 455 5.73 0.27 -21.11
N ASP A 456 4.78 1.20 -21.20
CA ASP A 456 4.91 2.53 -20.58
C ASP A 456 4.95 2.46 -19.06
N ASP A 457 4.19 1.53 -18.49
CA ASP A 457 4.15 1.27 -17.05
C ASP A 457 3.67 -0.17 -16.74
N TYR A 458 3.66 -0.54 -15.46
CA TYR A 458 3.17 -1.86 -15.01
C TYR A 458 1.65 -2.03 -15.25
N LYS A 459 0.88 -0.95 -15.35
CA LYS A 459 -0.57 -1.01 -15.60
C LYS A 459 -0.82 -1.38 -17.07
N HIS A 460 -0.05 -0.79 -17.99
CA HIS A 460 -0.09 -1.16 -19.41
C HIS A 460 0.27 -2.64 -19.59
N ARG A 461 1.36 -3.10 -18.96
CA ARG A 461 1.76 -4.52 -18.96
C ARG A 461 0.69 -5.44 -18.37
N GLY A 462 0.07 -5.03 -17.28
CA GLY A 462 -0.98 -5.81 -16.63
C GLY A 462 -2.29 -5.86 -17.42
N ARG A 463 -2.67 -4.79 -18.12
CA ARG A 463 -3.81 -4.81 -19.06
C ARG A 463 -3.55 -5.79 -20.19
N HIS A 464 -2.36 -5.76 -20.79
CA HIS A 464 -2.02 -6.71 -21.86
C HIS A 464 -2.15 -8.17 -21.38
N PHE A 465 -1.72 -8.50 -20.16
CA PHE A 465 -1.96 -9.83 -19.61
C PHE A 465 -3.46 -10.16 -19.47
N GLN A 466 -4.28 -9.22 -19.03
CA GLN A 466 -5.73 -9.42 -18.95
C GLN A 466 -6.37 -9.66 -20.32
N ASP A 467 -5.96 -8.89 -21.32
CA ASP A 467 -6.43 -9.04 -22.70
C ASP A 467 -6.05 -10.43 -23.25
N MET A 468 -4.85 -10.92 -22.94
CA MET A 468 -4.41 -12.27 -23.31
C MET A 468 -5.23 -13.37 -22.64
N VAL A 469 -5.59 -13.21 -21.34
CA VAL A 469 -6.47 -14.16 -20.63
C VAL A 469 -7.86 -14.20 -21.26
N GLU A 470 -8.40 -13.04 -21.63
CA GLU A 470 -9.71 -12.96 -22.27
C GLU A 470 -9.70 -13.64 -23.63
N ALA A 471 -8.69 -13.37 -24.46
CA ALA A 471 -8.52 -14.06 -25.76
C ALA A 471 -8.36 -15.58 -25.61
N TYR A 472 -7.64 -16.01 -24.56
CA TYR A 472 -7.48 -17.44 -24.24
C TYR A 472 -8.82 -18.09 -23.86
N ARG A 473 -9.67 -17.39 -23.11
CA ARG A 473 -11.00 -17.84 -22.73
C ARG A 473 -11.90 -18.02 -23.95
N GLU A 474 -11.95 -16.99 -24.84
CA GLU A 474 -12.74 -17.03 -26.07
C GLU A 474 -12.30 -18.16 -27.03
N GLY A 475 -10.98 -18.40 -27.13
CA GLY A 475 -10.41 -19.47 -27.94
C GLY A 475 -10.75 -20.87 -27.40
N GLY A 476 -10.84 -21.03 -26.09
CA GLY A 476 -11.24 -22.29 -25.41
C GLY A 476 -12.74 -22.61 -25.58
N GLU A 477 -13.59 -21.60 -25.56
CA GLU A 477 -15.06 -21.76 -25.78
C GLU A 477 -15.39 -22.10 -27.24
N ALA A 478 -14.56 -21.67 -28.20
CA ALA A 478 -14.75 -21.98 -29.64
C ALA A 478 -14.34 -23.41 -30.02
N SER A 479 -13.63 -24.14 -29.15
CA SER A 479 -13.06 -25.47 -29.41
C SER A 479 -13.78 -26.59 -28.65
N GLY A 480 -14.74 -26.29 -27.82
CA GLY A 480 -15.58 -27.24 -27.04
C GLY A 480 -17.03 -27.26 -27.55
#